data_7d38a31da26d488a381b600873805247
#
_entry.id   7d38a31da26d488a381b600873805247
#
_cell.length_a   1.000
_cell.length_b   1.000
_cell.length_c   1.000
_cell.angle_alpha   90.00
_cell.angle_beta   90.00
_cell.angle_gamma   90.00
#
_symmetry.space_group_name_H-M   'P 1'
#
loop_
_entity.id
_entity.type
_entity.pdbx_description
1 polymer ?
#
loop_
_entity_poly.entity_id
_entity_poly.type
_entity_poly.pdbx_seq_one_letter_code
_entity_poly.pdbx_strand_id
1 'polypeptide(L)'
;MVWQSDGDDPGKSKPGRADVQAGFLAVILDAMVHKRLSVRDLAGASGIGKSRLGAVLHSNEAKRPPLTVPELQMLLEALDIHVLHAWLKGEALHHMGSHSDGRLNRLFPLLSEFYLDLPRKLLAAMAEIDGADGTELRREWSGPLANAVARRMAHEIMRVIERRNALTDLRF
;
A
#
# COMPACT_ATOMS: atom_id res chain seq x y z
N MET A 1 -27.60 25.56 5.13
CA MET A 1 -27.72 24.12 5.37
C MET A 1 -26.44 23.70 6.08
N VAL A 2 -26.52 23.49 7.39
CA VAL A 2 -25.36 23.28 8.27
C VAL A 2 -24.98 21.79 8.19
N TRP A 3 -23.74 21.50 7.79
CA TRP A 3 -23.20 20.14 7.84
C TRP A 3 -22.89 19.80 9.30
N GLN A 4 -23.74 19.02 9.94
CA GLN A 4 -23.38 18.34 11.17
C GLN A 4 -22.50 17.14 10.82
N SER A 5 -21.26 17.17 11.28
CA SER A 5 -20.34 16.04 11.25
C SER A 5 -20.72 15.11 12.40
N ASP A 6 -21.55 14.12 12.12
CA ASP A 6 -21.78 13.02 13.06
C ASP A 6 -20.80 11.90 12.75
N GLY A 7 -20.08 11.45 13.77
CA GLY A 7 -19.33 10.20 13.79
C GLY A 7 -17.82 10.35 13.87
N ASP A 8 -17.33 11.11 14.85
CA ASP A 8 -15.94 10.94 15.31
C ASP A 8 -15.88 9.62 16.11
N ASP A 9 -15.50 8.53 15.42
CA ASP A 9 -15.16 7.26 16.08
C ASP A 9 -13.88 7.51 16.90
N PRO A 10 -13.93 7.48 18.25
CA PRO A 10 -12.81 7.86 19.11
C PRO A 10 -11.60 6.93 19.00
N GLY A 11 -11.66 5.90 18.13
CA GLY A 11 -10.56 4.95 17.85
C GLY A 11 -9.72 5.28 16.62
N LYS A 12 -10.07 6.27 15.79
CA LYS A 12 -9.34 6.64 14.56
C LYS A 12 -8.78 8.06 14.63
N SER A 13 -7.79 8.26 15.50
CA SER A 13 -6.94 9.46 15.37
C SER A 13 -6.22 9.42 14.02
N LYS A 14 -6.27 10.54 13.27
CA LYS A 14 -5.50 10.65 12.02
C LYS A 14 -4.03 10.42 12.34
N PRO A 15 -3.32 9.59 11.54
CA PRO A 15 -1.89 9.34 11.78
C PRO A 15 -1.13 10.66 11.79
N GLY A 16 -0.31 10.85 12.81
CA GLY A 16 0.58 11.99 12.90
C GLY A 16 1.65 11.94 11.81
N ARG A 17 2.33 13.06 11.54
CA ARG A 17 3.42 13.11 10.55
C ARG A 17 4.53 12.08 10.86
N ALA A 18 4.80 11.84 12.13
CA ALA A 18 5.78 10.85 12.58
C ALA A 18 5.34 9.42 12.23
N ASP A 19 4.05 9.11 12.38
CA ASP A 19 3.49 7.79 12.10
C ASP A 19 3.55 7.46 10.61
N VAL A 20 3.25 8.43 9.75
CA VAL A 20 3.34 8.28 8.29
C VAL A 20 4.78 8.01 7.86
N GLN A 21 5.74 8.77 8.40
CA GLN A 21 7.16 8.54 8.12
C GLN A 21 7.60 7.16 8.60
N ALA A 22 7.19 6.74 9.79
CA ALA A 22 7.51 5.42 10.34
C ALA A 22 6.98 4.30 9.43
N GLY A 23 5.76 4.43 8.89
CA GLY A 23 5.18 3.51 7.93
C GLY A 23 6.03 3.36 6.66
N PHE A 24 6.44 4.46 6.04
CA PHE A 24 7.33 4.41 4.86
C PHE A 24 8.70 3.79 5.18
N LEU A 25 9.29 4.16 6.30
CA LEU A 25 10.59 3.62 6.71
C LEU A 25 10.51 2.11 6.98
N ALA A 26 9.42 1.63 7.57
CA ALA A 26 9.20 0.20 7.76
C ALA A 26 9.16 -0.55 6.42
N VAL A 27 8.49 0.01 5.41
CA VAL A 27 8.44 -0.57 4.05
C VAL A 27 9.82 -0.60 3.40
N ILE A 28 10.58 0.49 3.52
CA ILE A 28 11.94 0.61 2.97
C ILE A 28 12.88 -0.42 3.62
N LEU A 29 12.87 -0.52 4.95
CA LEU A 29 13.69 -1.47 5.70
C LEU A 29 13.34 -2.93 5.36
N ASP A 30 12.06 -3.25 5.27
CA ASP A 30 11.58 -4.58 4.87
C ASP A 30 12.06 -4.93 3.44
N ALA A 31 11.94 -4.00 2.50
CA ALA A 31 12.42 -4.18 1.13
C ALA A 31 13.94 -4.38 1.05
N MET A 32 14.71 -3.64 1.85
CA MET A 32 16.16 -3.82 1.95
C MET A 32 16.52 -5.22 2.42
N VAL A 33 15.81 -5.73 3.44
CA VAL A 33 16.02 -7.10 3.94
C VAL A 33 15.70 -8.13 2.85
N HIS A 34 14.55 -8.01 2.19
CA HIS A 34 14.15 -8.94 1.13
C HIS A 34 15.10 -8.94 -0.07
N LYS A 35 15.57 -7.75 -0.46
CA LYS A 35 16.53 -7.58 -1.58
C LYS A 35 17.99 -7.77 -1.14
N ARG A 36 18.26 -8.01 0.13
CA ARG A 36 19.59 -8.13 0.73
C ARG A 36 20.49 -6.92 0.44
N LEU A 37 19.93 -5.72 0.45
CA LEU A 37 20.64 -4.48 0.20
C LEU A 37 21.20 -3.90 1.48
N SER A 38 22.46 -3.48 1.45
CA SER A 38 23.06 -2.67 2.52
C SER A 38 22.69 -1.19 2.37
N VAL A 39 22.89 -0.41 3.43
CA VAL A 39 22.76 1.07 3.37
C VAL A 39 23.68 1.67 2.30
N ARG A 40 24.84 1.06 2.04
CA ARG A 40 25.77 1.51 1.01
C ARG A 40 25.23 1.27 -0.41
N ASP A 41 24.63 0.10 -0.62
CA ASP A 41 24.05 -0.24 -1.93
C ASP A 41 22.85 0.67 -2.23
N LEU A 42 21.99 0.88 -1.23
CA LEU A 42 20.84 1.77 -1.37
C LEU A 42 21.27 3.24 -1.57
N ALA A 43 22.36 3.69 -0.90
CA ALA A 43 22.91 5.02 -1.14
C ALA A 43 23.42 5.20 -2.56
N GLY A 44 24.10 4.18 -3.11
CA GLY A 44 24.55 4.17 -4.49
C GLY A 44 23.40 4.17 -5.51
N ALA A 45 22.36 3.39 -5.24
CA ALA A 45 21.20 3.27 -6.14
C ALA A 45 20.28 4.51 -6.10
N SER A 46 20.09 5.11 -4.92
CA SER A 46 19.20 6.27 -4.73
C SER A 46 19.87 7.62 -4.97
N GLY A 47 21.21 7.68 -5.01
CA GLY A 47 21.95 8.96 -5.06
C GLY A 47 21.94 9.75 -3.75
N ILE A 48 21.35 9.25 -2.67
CA ILE A 48 21.35 9.88 -1.35
C ILE A 48 22.66 9.57 -0.63
N GLY A 49 23.33 10.61 -0.11
CA GLY A 49 24.61 10.44 0.60
C GLY A 49 24.50 9.42 1.74
N LYS A 50 25.49 8.51 1.86
CA LYS A 50 25.51 7.42 2.85
C LYS A 50 25.27 7.89 4.29
N SER A 51 25.89 9.02 4.70
CA SER A 51 25.71 9.57 6.03
C SER A 51 24.28 10.03 6.30
N ARG A 52 23.65 10.68 5.31
CA ARG A 52 22.25 11.11 5.37
C ARG A 52 21.33 9.89 5.46
N LEU A 53 21.55 8.90 4.62
CA LEU A 53 20.75 7.67 4.61
C LEU A 53 20.92 6.90 5.92
N GLY A 54 22.14 6.80 6.45
CA GLY A 54 22.39 6.19 7.76
C GLY A 54 21.69 6.90 8.92
N ALA A 55 21.53 8.22 8.85
CA ALA A 55 20.76 8.98 9.83
C ALA A 55 19.25 8.72 9.69
N VAL A 56 18.71 8.73 8.47
CA VAL A 56 17.28 8.48 8.19
C VAL A 56 16.88 7.06 8.58
N LEU A 57 17.73 6.07 8.32
CA LEU A 57 17.48 4.65 8.63
C LEU A 57 18.01 4.23 10.00
N HIS A 58 18.32 5.19 10.88
CA HIS A 58 18.85 4.89 12.20
C HIS A 58 17.93 3.96 13.00
N SER A 59 18.50 3.00 13.74
CA SER A 59 17.73 2.01 14.53
C SER A 59 16.87 2.67 15.62
N ASN A 60 17.37 3.74 16.24
CA ASN A 60 16.58 4.53 17.20
C ASN A 60 15.73 5.56 16.46
N GLU A 61 14.41 5.38 16.51
CA GLU A 61 13.43 6.25 15.83
C GLU A 61 13.51 7.72 16.27
N ALA A 62 13.75 7.98 17.54
CA ALA A 62 13.86 9.34 18.08
C ALA A 62 15.05 10.14 17.52
N LYS A 63 16.03 9.45 16.93
CA LYS A 63 17.20 10.08 16.29
C LYS A 63 17.06 10.26 14.80
N ARG A 64 15.97 9.77 14.20
CA ARG A 64 15.74 9.88 12.76
C ARG A 64 15.35 11.30 12.37
N PRO A 65 16.10 11.95 11.47
CA PRO A 65 15.68 13.23 10.92
C PRO A 65 14.46 13.03 10.02
N PRO A 66 13.66 14.08 9.78
CA PRO A 66 12.57 14.03 8.83
C PRO A 66 13.06 13.63 7.44
N LEU A 67 12.34 12.70 6.80
CA LEU A 67 12.52 12.33 5.40
C LEU A 67 11.79 13.36 4.53
N THR A 68 12.45 13.89 3.53
CA THR A 68 11.81 14.78 2.56
C THR A 68 11.09 13.98 1.48
N VAL A 69 10.10 14.60 0.82
CA VAL A 69 9.36 13.93 -0.27
C VAL A 69 10.28 13.51 -1.42
N PRO A 70 11.23 14.35 -1.90
CA PRO A 70 12.18 13.93 -2.92
C PRO A 70 13.04 12.73 -2.47
N GLU A 71 13.56 12.74 -1.23
CA GLU A 71 14.33 11.60 -0.70
C GLU A 71 13.49 10.32 -0.67
N LEU A 72 12.23 10.43 -0.24
CA LEU A 72 11.31 9.27 -0.25
C LEU A 72 11.13 8.73 -1.67
N GLN A 73 10.89 9.59 -2.66
CA GLN A 73 10.76 9.18 -4.07
C GLN A 73 12.01 8.47 -4.57
N MET A 74 13.20 9.05 -4.35
CA MET A 74 14.48 8.45 -4.74
C MET A 74 14.69 7.06 -4.11
N LEU A 75 14.31 6.88 -2.84
CA LEU A 75 14.42 5.60 -2.15
C LEU A 75 13.46 4.56 -2.71
N LEU A 76 12.21 4.95 -2.95
CA LEU A 76 11.20 4.05 -3.51
C LEU A 76 11.54 3.63 -4.94
N GLU A 77 12.04 4.56 -5.78
CA GLU A 77 12.53 4.27 -7.13
C GLU A 77 13.71 3.30 -7.10
N ALA A 78 14.70 3.54 -6.23
CA ALA A 78 15.86 2.65 -6.08
C ALA A 78 15.48 1.24 -5.62
N LEU A 79 14.36 1.12 -4.90
CA LEU A 79 13.81 -0.15 -4.43
C LEU A 79 12.77 -0.76 -5.38
N ASP A 80 12.46 -0.08 -6.49
CA ASP A 80 11.40 -0.49 -7.42
C ASP A 80 10.04 -0.71 -6.69
N ILE A 81 9.67 0.28 -5.86
CA ILE A 81 8.42 0.27 -5.10
C ILE A 81 7.59 1.47 -5.53
N HIS A 82 6.38 1.21 -6.00
CA HIS A 82 5.44 2.29 -6.30
C HIS A 82 4.99 3.00 -5.02
N VAL A 83 4.89 4.33 -5.05
CA VAL A 83 4.52 5.15 -3.88
C VAL A 83 3.20 4.73 -3.24
N LEU A 84 2.21 4.38 -4.05
CA LEU A 84 0.91 3.90 -3.57
C LEU A 84 1.04 2.58 -2.80
N HIS A 85 1.87 1.65 -3.30
CA HIS A 85 2.19 0.39 -2.60
C HIS A 85 2.82 0.68 -1.23
N ALA A 86 3.82 1.57 -1.18
CA ALA A 86 4.48 1.93 0.06
C ALA A 86 3.50 2.57 1.06
N TRP A 87 2.60 3.41 0.57
CA TRP A 87 1.59 4.07 1.40
C TRP A 87 0.57 3.07 1.96
N LEU A 88 -0.03 2.23 1.12
CA LEU A 88 -0.99 1.19 1.54
C LEU A 88 -0.38 0.22 2.55
N LYS A 89 0.88 -0.20 2.33
CA LYS A 89 1.58 -1.09 3.25
C LYS A 89 1.90 -0.39 4.57
N GLY A 90 2.33 0.88 4.55
CA GLY A 90 2.59 1.68 5.74
C GLY A 90 1.34 1.85 6.60
N GLU A 91 0.21 2.21 5.99
CA GLU A 91 -1.09 2.33 6.67
C GLU A 91 -1.54 0.99 7.27
N ALA A 92 -1.40 -0.10 6.53
CA ALA A 92 -1.78 -1.41 7.05
C ALA A 92 -0.92 -1.84 8.24
N LEU A 93 0.38 -1.56 8.22
CA LEU A 93 1.27 -1.83 9.37
C LEU A 93 0.88 -0.99 10.59
N HIS A 94 0.46 0.25 10.39
CA HIS A 94 -0.01 1.12 11.47
C HIS A 94 -1.31 0.57 12.10
N HIS A 95 -2.27 0.15 11.29
CA HIS A 95 -3.58 -0.33 11.78
C HIS A 95 -3.59 -1.78 12.28
N MET A 96 -2.77 -2.66 11.72
CA MET A 96 -2.77 -4.10 12.01
C MET A 96 -1.65 -4.52 12.97
N GLY A 97 -0.77 -3.60 13.36
CA GLY A 97 0.41 -3.88 14.18
C GLY A 97 1.54 -4.55 13.38
N SER A 98 2.68 -4.73 14.05
CA SER A 98 3.94 -5.21 13.44
C SER A 98 3.91 -6.66 12.94
N HIS A 99 2.80 -7.35 13.01
CA HIS A 99 2.68 -8.72 12.52
C HIS A 99 2.54 -8.67 10.99
N SER A 100 3.68 -8.62 10.31
CA SER A 100 3.75 -8.73 8.86
C SER A 100 3.31 -10.12 8.42
N ASP A 101 2.02 -10.28 8.16
CA ASP A 101 1.52 -11.46 7.45
C ASP A 101 2.15 -11.44 6.05
N GLY A 102 2.97 -12.47 5.73
CA GLY A 102 3.62 -12.58 4.42
C GLY A 102 2.64 -12.54 3.23
N ARG A 103 1.34 -12.77 3.48
CA ARG A 103 0.27 -12.60 2.49
C ARG A 103 0.12 -11.14 2.06
N LEU A 104 0.34 -10.18 2.95
CA LEU A 104 0.27 -8.75 2.67
C LEU A 104 1.31 -8.32 1.63
N ASN A 105 2.50 -8.94 1.63
CA ASN A 105 3.54 -8.63 0.65
C ASN A 105 3.13 -8.98 -0.80
N ARG A 106 2.17 -9.89 -0.98
CA ARG A 106 1.58 -10.23 -2.29
C ARG A 106 0.32 -9.43 -2.59
N LEU A 107 -0.40 -9.02 -1.55
CA LEU A 107 -1.65 -8.27 -1.68
C LEU A 107 -1.42 -6.82 -2.09
N PHE A 108 -0.43 -6.13 -1.50
CA PHE A 108 -0.21 -4.71 -1.75
C PHE A 108 0.18 -4.37 -3.20
N PRO A 109 1.06 -5.12 -3.88
CA PRO A 109 1.30 -4.89 -5.31
C PRO A 109 0.00 -5.00 -6.13
N LEU A 110 -0.79 -6.05 -5.90
CA LEU A 110 -2.08 -6.24 -6.59
C LEU A 110 -3.06 -5.09 -6.31
N LEU A 111 -3.18 -4.64 -5.07
CA LEU A 111 -4.04 -3.49 -4.73
C LEU A 111 -3.55 -2.21 -5.38
N SER A 112 -2.24 -1.99 -5.46
CA SER A 112 -1.67 -0.80 -6.11
C SER A 112 -2.03 -0.77 -7.59
N GLU A 113 -1.84 -1.86 -8.32
CA GLU A 113 -2.24 -2.00 -9.72
C GLU A 113 -3.75 -1.79 -9.89
N PHE A 114 -4.55 -2.41 -9.02
CA PHE A 114 -5.99 -2.25 -9.03
C PHE A 114 -6.41 -0.78 -8.85
N TYR A 115 -5.85 -0.07 -7.88
CA TYR A 115 -6.19 1.33 -7.63
C TYR A 115 -5.68 2.28 -8.72
N LEU A 116 -4.60 1.97 -9.39
CA LEU A 116 -4.11 2.75 -10.53
C LEU A 116 -5.00 2.60 -11.76
N ASP A 117 -5.55 1.41 -12.00
CA ASP A 117 -6.39 1.11 -13.16
C ASP A 117 -7.88 1.44 -12.94
N LEU A 118 -8.36 1.35 -11.69
CA LEU A 118 -9.76 1.53 -11.34
C LEU A 118 -10.39 2.85 -11.80
N PRO A 119 -9.77 4.04 -11.58
CA PRO A 119 -10.36 5.30 -12.00
C PRO A 119 -10.59 5.37 -13.51
N ARG A 120 -9.66 4.90 -14.31
CA ARG A 120 -9.79 4.87 -15.78
C ARG A 120 -10.96 3.98 -16.21
N LYS A 121 -11.11 2.80 -15.59
CA LYS A 121 -12.19 1.87 -15.88
C LYS A 121 -13.55 2.43 -15.44
N LEU A 122 -13.62 3.08 -14.30
CA LEU A 122 -14.85 3.72 -13.83
C LEU A 122 -15.27 4.86 -14.75
N LEU A 123 -14.32 5.72 -15.16
CA LEU A 123 -14.62 6.80 -16.10
C LEU A 123 -15.11 6.27 -17.44
N ALA A 124 -14.51 5.19 -17.96
CA ALA A 124 -14.97 4.56 -19.20
C ALA A 124 -16.38 3.99 -19.04
N ALA A 125 -16.67 3.30 -17.94
CA ALA A 125 -18.02 2.77 -17.67
C ALA A 125 -19.07 3.88 -17.50
N MET A 126 -18.72 4.99 -16.85
CA MET A 126 -19.61 6.14 -16.71
C MET A 126 -19.91 6.81 -18.06
N ALA A 127 -18.93 6.88 -18.96
CA ALA A 127 -19.12 7.44 -20.30
C ALA A 127 -20.14 6.66 -21.16
N GLU A 128 -20.44 5.41 -20.81
CA GLU A 128 -21.46 4.58 -21.47
C GLU A 128 -22.89 4.86 -20.93
N ILE A 129 -23.01 5.68 -19.86
CA ILE A 129 -24.29 5.98 -19.22
C ILE A 129 -24.68 7.41 -19.56
N ASP A 130 -25.78 7.58 -20.32
CA ASP A 130 -26.29 8.89 -20.71
C ASP A 130 -26.62 9.73 -19.46
N GLY A 131 -26.04 10.94 -19.40
CA GLY A 131 -26.29 11.90 -18.31
C GLY A 131 -25.49 11.64 -17.02
N ALA A 132 -24.64 10.61 -16.97
CA ALA A 132 -23.75 10.41 -15.82
C ALA A 132 -22.61 11.43 -15.82
N ASP A 133 -22.57 12.31 -14.83
CA ASP A 133 -21.54 13.34 -14.67
C ASP A 133 -20.66 13.16 -13.40
N GLY A 134 -20.93 12.09 -12.62
CA GLY A 134 -20.23 11.76 -11.39
C GLY A 134 -20.91 12.29 -10.12
N THR A 135 -21.95 13.12 -10.24
CA THR A 135 -22.70 13.61 -9.06
C THR A 135 -23.51 12.49 -8.39
N GLU A 136 -23.73 11.37 -9.09
CA GLU A 136 -24.38 10.16 -8.60
C GLU A 136 -23.49 9.35 -7.65
N LEU A 137 -22.15 9.54 -7.70
CA LEU A 137 -21.23 8.77 -6.89
C LEU A 137 -21.49 9.02 -5.40
N ARG A 138 -21.63 7.94 -4.65
CA ARG A 138 -21.91 7.94 -3.21
C ARG A 138 -20.76 7.32 -2.43
N ARG A 139 -20.30 8.01 -1.41
CA ARG A 139 -19.22 7.53 -0.52
C ARG A 139 -19.59 6.22 0.19
N GLU A 140 -20.87 6.04 0.48
CA GLU A 140 -21.43 4.86 1.15
C GLU A 140 -21.25 3.57 0.32
N TRP A 141 -21.02 3.70 -0.97
CA TRP A 141 -20.76 2.54 -1.85
C TRP A 141 -19.38 1.91 -1.61
N SER A 142 -18.46 2.61 -0.97
CA SER A 142 -17.08 2.11 -0.76
C SER A 142 -17.05 0.77 -0.01
N GLY A 143 -17.84 0.62 1.04
CA GLY A 143 -17.92 -0.62 1.81
C GLY A 143 -18.48 -1.81 1.01
N PRO A 144 -19.69 -1.68 0.43
CA PRO A 144 -20.25 -2.70 -0.47
C PRO A 144 -19.34 -3.08 -1.63
N LEU A 145 -18.67 -2.11 -2.27
CA LEU A 145 -17.73 -2.37 -3.37
C LEU A 145 -16.50 -3.13 -2.88
N ALA A 146 -15.89 -2.72 -1.75
CA ALA A 146 -14.78 -3.43 -1.15
C ALA A 146 -15.14 -4.89 -0.82
N ASN A 147 -16.32 -5.14 -0.27
CA ASN A 147 -16.83 -6.47 0.01
C ASN A 147 -17.04 -7.30 -1.28
N ALA A 148 -17.51 -6.69 -2.36
CA ALA A 148 -17.69 -7.37 -3.65
C ALA A 148 -16.34 -7.78 -4.24
N VAL A 149 -15.35 -6.87 -4.22
CA VAL A 149 -13.98 -7.14 -4.68
C VAL A 149 -13.35 -8.25 -3.84
N ALA A 150 -13.43 -8.17 -2.51
CA ALA A 150 -12.87 -9.20 -1.63
C ALA A 150 -13.47 -10.60 -1.88
N ARG A 151 -14.79 -10.69 -2.05
CA ARG A 151 -15.47 -11.96 -2.41
C ARG A 151 -15.03 -12.48 -3.76
N ARG A 152 -14.90 -11.60 -4.78
CA ARG A 152 -14.40 -11.98 -6.09
C ARG A 152 -12.97 -12.51 -6.02
N MET A 153 -12.09 -11.83 -5.31
CA MET A 153 -10.71 -12.28 -5.10
C MET A 153 -10.64 -13.64 -4.40
N ALA A 154 -11.42 -13.83 -3.33
CA ALA A 154 -11.47 -15.11 -2.62
C ALA A 154 -11.89 -16.26 -3.54
N HIS A 155 -12.88 -16.02 -4.41
CA HIS A 155 -13.33 -17.02 -5.38
C HIS A 155 -12.22 -17.37 -6.39
N GLU A 156 -11.51 -16.37 -6.94
CA GLU A 156 -10.40 -16.63 -7.86
C GLU A 156 -9.24 -17.38 -7.17
N ILE A 157 -8.93 -17.04 -5.93
CA ILE A 157 -7.92 -17.76 -5.13
C ILE A 157 -8.31 -19.23 -4.95
N MET A 158 -9.57 -19.51 -4.62
CA MET A 158 -10.07 -20.88 -4.51
C MET A 158 -9.89 -21.66 -5.81
N ARG A 159 -10.28 -21.08 -6.95
CA ARG A 159 -10.12 -21.71 -8.27
C ARG A 159 -8.64 -22.03 -8.58
N VAL A 160 -7.70 -21.16 -8.18
CA VAL A 160 -6.27 -21.40 -8.36
C VAL A 160 -5.79 -22.57 -7.48
N ILE A 161 -6.25 -22.62 -6.23
CA ILE A 161 -5.93 -23.71 -5.29
C ILE A 161 -6.46 -25.05 -5.81
N GLU A 162 -7.70 -25.10 -6.24
CA GLU A 162 -8.33 -26.30 -6.80
C GLU A 162 -7.56 -26.84 -8.03
N ARG A 163 -7.20 -25.95 -8.98
CA ARG A 163 -6.38 -26.33 -10.13
C ARG A 163 -5.04 -26.89 -9.73
N ARG A 164 -4.37 -26.26 -8.74
CA ARG A 164 -3.07 -26.74 -8.24
C ARG A 164 -3.19 -28.12 -7.62
N ASN A 165 -4.22 -28.35 -6.80
CA ASN A 165 -4.45 -29.66 -6.18
C ASN A 165 -4.75 -30.74 -7.22
N ALA A 166 -5.63 -30.45 -8.20
CA ALA A 166 -5.91 -31.39 -9.29
C ALA A 166 -4.66 -31.76 -10.09
N LEU A 167 -3.71 -30.84 -10.30
CA LEU A 167 -2.44 -31.12 -10.97
C LEU A 167 -1.48 -31.95 -10.10
N THR A 168 -1.58 -31.84 -8.79
CA THR A 168 -0.76 -32.65 -7.86
C THR A 168 -1.26 -34.09 -7.82
N ASP A 169 -2.58 -34.31 -7.85
CA ASP A 169 -3.21 -35.62 -7.83
C ASP A 169 -2.97 -36.43 -9.13
N LEU A 170 -2.62 -35.76 -10.24
CA LEU A 170 -2.29 -36.41 -11.52
C LEU A 170 -0.83 -36.92 -11.61
N ARG A 171 -0.02 -36.69 -10.59
CA ARG A 171 1.40 -37.06 -10.57
C ARG A 171 1.70 -38.38 -9.84
N PHE A 172 0.70 -39.17 -9.50
CA PHE A 172 0.83 -40.50 -8.90
C PHE A 172 0.34 -41.61 -9.84
#